data_90b30028fc892747668427ed7d86b095
#
_entry.id   90b30028fc892747668427ed7d86b095
#
_cell.length_a   1.000
_cell.length_b   1.000
_cell.length_c   1.000
_cell.angle_alpha   90.00
_cell.angle_beta   90.00
_cell.angle_gamma   90.00
#
_symmetry.space_group_name_H-M   'P 1'
#
loop_
_entity.id
_entity.type
_entity.pdbx_description
1 polymer ?
#
loop_
_entity_poly.entity_id
_entity_poly.type
_entity_poly.pdbx_seq_one_letter_code
_entity_poly.pdbx_strand_id
1 'polypeptide(L)'
;AIVWGAKYKFDDQFNASYYGLDSKNALERHYVNANYKYPLANKSSFTVDFSGYYTEWDKQALTYSSPLGDKDVDGRSNNIWAISGSYNTGAHKVMLAYQQSTGNTGYAYGENADGFQSIYLPNSYLSDFNGRDEKSVQVQYSVDLGQYVTPGLSWTSAYVYGWDIDTATDSNAKESEIFNQVKY
;
A
#
# COMPACT_ATOMS: atom_id res chain seq x y z
N ALA A 1 -18.60 6.22 12.51
CA ALA A 1 -17.13 6.26 12.43
C ALA A 1 -16.63 7.67 12.75
N ILE A 2 -15.47 7.78 13.34
CA ILE A 2 -14.73 9.02 13.53
C ILE A 2 -13.40 8.87 12.81
N VAL A 3 -13.05 9.87 12.00
CA VAL A 3 -11.78 9.91 11.26
C VAL A 3 -11.04 11.18 11.68
N TRP A 4 -9.76 11.07 11.95
CA TRP A 4 -8.87 12.19 12.26
C TRP A 4 -7.54 12.01 11.57
N GLY A 5 -6.78 13.07 11.45
CA GLY A 5 -5.44 12.97 10.88
C GLY A 5 -4.74 14.31 10.77
N ALA A 6 -3.46 14.22 10.51
CA ALA A 6 -2.59 15.35 10.26
C ALA A 6 -1.52 15.00 9.23
N LYS A 7 -1.19 15.97 8.41
CA LYS A 7 -0.04 15.92 7.52
C LYS A 7 0.87 17.11 7.84
N TYR A 8 2.15 16.87 7.98
CA TYR A 8 3.12 17.88 8.27
C TYR A 8 4.30 17.85 7.29
N LYS A 9 4.63 19.00 6.75
CA LYS A 9 5.79 19.21 5.91
C LYS A 9 6.89 19.83 6.78
N PHE A 10 7.92 19.07 7.09
CA PHE A 10 9.05 19.54 7.92
C PHE A 10 9.94 20.51 7.14
N ASP A 11 10.21 20.18 5.88
CA ASP A 11 10.94 20.99 4.92
C ASP A 11 10.57 20.60 3.49
N ASP A 12 11.33 21.03 2.48
CA ASP A 12 11.05 20.70 1.07
C ASP A 12 11.38 19.24 0.70
N GLN A 13 12.06 18.52 1.57
CA GLN A 13 12.50 17.15 1.34
C GLN A 13 11.71 16.14 2.15
N PHE A 14 11.27 16.49 3.37
CA PHE A 14 10.64 15.56 4.29
C PHE A 14 9.22 15.98 4.69
N ASN A 15 8.31 15.06 4.55
CA ASN A 15 6.96 15.17 5.08
C ASN A 15 6.50 13.85 5.69
N ALA A 16 5.57 13.95 6.64
CA ALA A 16 4.93 12.79 7.25
C ALA A 16 3.43 13.06 7.46
N SER A 17 2.66 11.98 7.52
CA SER A 17 1.25 12.04 7.82
C SER A 17 0.83 10.91 8.74
N TYR A 18 -0.22 11.16 9.51
CA TYR A 18 -0.89 10.20 10.34
C TYR A 18 -2.39 10.37 10.19
N TYR A 19 -3.11 9.25 10.06
CA TYR A 19 -4.57 9.20 10.06
C TYR A 19 -5.06 8.08 10.96
N GLY A 20 -6.15 8.34 11.66
CA GLY A 20 -6.84 7.38 12.51
C GLY A 20 -8.30 7.26 12.10
N LEU A 21 -8.85 6.08 12.26
CA LEU A 21 -10.26 5.75 12.09
C LEU A 21 -10.70 4.91 13.28
N ASP A 22 -11.77 5.33 13.95
CA ASP A 22 -12.52 4.52 14.91
C ASP A 22 -13.95 4.34 14.38
N SER A 23 -14.32 3.11 14.14
CA SER A 23 -15.66 2.71 13.75
C SER A 23 -16.21 1.78 14.83
N LYS A 24 -17.08 2.31 15.67
CA LYS A 24 -17.68 1.60 16.81
C LYS A 24 -18.23 0.25 16.39
N ASN A 25 -17.88 -0.80 17.13
CA ASN A 25 -18.26 -2.19 16.89
C ASN A 25 -17.77 -2.76 15.55
N ALA A 26 -16.80 -2.12 14.90
CA ALA A 26 -16.25 -2.57 13.64
C ALA A 26 -14.72 -2.68 13.71
N LEU A 27 -14.02 -1.58 13.75
CA LEU A 27 -12.55 -1.58 13.76
C LEU A 27 -11.96 -0.25 14.26
N GLU A 28 -10.73 -0.32 14.74
CA GLU A 28 -9.82 0.80 14.88
C GLU A 28 -8.67 0.64 13.86
N ARG A 29 -8.34 1.73 13.17
CA ARG A 29 -7.28 1.71 12.15
C ARG A 29 -6.41 2.95 12.23
N HIS A 30 -5.11 2.74 12.13
CA HIS A 30 -4.10 3.79 12.06
C HIS A 30 -3.32 3.66 10.77
N TYR A 31 -3.02 4.79 10.15
CA TYR A 31 -2.17 4.89 8.98
C TYR A 31 -1.06 5.89 9.23
N VAL A 32 0.14 5.53 8.85
CA VAL A 32 1.31 6.42 8.85
C VAL A 32 1.95 6.43 7.47
N ASN A 33 2.46 7.58 7.07
CA ASN A 33 3.32 7.72 5.90
C ASN A 33 4.46 8.68 6.23
N ALA A 34 5.64 8.39 5.74
CA ALA A 34 6.81 9.26 5.78
C ALA A 34 7.48 9.22 4.41
N ASN A 35 7.71 10.40 3.84
CA ASN A 35 8.31 10.57 2.54
C ASN A 35 9.52 11.49 2.62
N TYR A 36 10.67 11.03 2.11
CA TYR A 36 11.89 11.79 2.04
C TYR A 36 12.43 11.81 0.61
N LYS A 37 12.60 13.03 0.06
CA LYS A 37 13.14 13.25 -1.27
C LYS A 37 14.53 13.89 -1.17
N TYR A 38 15.53 13.17 -1.61
CA TYR A 38 16.92 13.64 -1.68
C TYR A 38 17.24 14.13 -3.09
N PRO A 39 17.49 15.45 -3.28
CA PRO A 39 17.89 15.98 -4.57
C PRO A 39 19.34 15.57 -4.88
N LEU A 40 19.58 15.15 -6.10
CA LEU A 40 20.87 14.79 -6.64
C LEU A 40 21.30 15.79 -7.71
N ALA A 41 22.55 15.65 -8.22
CA ALA A 41 23.02 16.43 -9.34
C ALA A 41 22.17 16.20 -10.60
N ASN A 42 22.27 17.12 -11.59
CA ASN A 42 21.63 17.02 -12.91
C ASN A 42 20.09 16.86 -12.85
N LYS A 43 19.43 17.53 -11.90
CA LYS A 43 17.97 17.46 -11.70
C LYS A 43 17.45 16.06 -11.41
N SER A 44 18.31 15.16 -10.98
CA SER A 44 17.92 13.83 -10.51
C SER A 44 17.51 13.88 -9.04
N SER A 45 16.78 12.87 -8.59
CA SER A 45 16.40 12.73 -7.18
C SER A 45 16.24 11.28 -6.80
N PHE A 46 16.49 10.99 -5.54
CA PHE A 46 16.17 9.74 -4.89
C PHE A 46 15.06 9.98 -3.87
N THR A 47 14.02 9.16 -3.87
CA THR A 47 12.93 9.28 -2.90
C THR A 47 12.79 7.97 -2.15
N VAL A 48 12.68 8.06 -0.83
CA VAL A 48 12.28 6.95 0.04
C VAL A 48 10.90 7.25 0.59
N ASP A 49 10.03 6.28 0.53
CA ASP A 49 8.67 6.36 1.08
C ASP A 49 8.42 5.16 1.99
N PHE A 50 7.87 5.42 3.16
CA PHE A 50 7.37 4.42 4.09
C PHE A 50 5.89 4.65 4.34
N SER A 51 5.10 3.60 4.25
CA SER A 51 3.66 3.63 4.56
C SER A 51 3.27 2.40 5.36
N GLY A 52 2.32 2.53 6.26
CA GLY A 52 1.85 1.38 7.01
C GLY A 52 0.50 1.61 7.65
N TYR A 53 -0.23 0.50 7.81
CA TYR A 53 -1.50 0.42 8.52
C TYR A 53 -1.39 -0.54 9.69
N TYR A 54 -1.95 -0.14 10.82
CA TYR A 54 -2.35 -1.03 11.90
C TYR A 54 -3.86 -1.06 11.97
N THR A 55 -4.46 -2.25 12.02
CA THR A 55 -5.90 -2.42 12.15
C THR A 55 -6.19 -3.42 13.27
N GLU A 56 -7.11 -3.06 14.14
CA GLU A 56 -7.69 -3.95 15.15
C GLU A 56 -9.19 -4.05 14.90
N TRP A 57 -9.70 -5.28 14.80
CA TRP A 57 -11.10 -5.55 14.53
C TRP A 57 -11.85 -5.79 15.83
N ASP A 58 -13.03 -5.15 15.97
CA ASP A 58 -13.92 -5.44 17.07
C ASP A 58 -14.54 -6.83 16.92
N LYS A 59 -14.73 -7.52 18.06
CA LYS A 59 -15.36 -8.85 18.10
C LYS A 59 -16.73 -8.88 17.41
N GLN A 60 -17.49 -7.80 17.50
CA GLN A 60 -18.85 -7.72 16.94
C GLN A 60 -18.81 -7.66 15.40
N ALA A 61 -17.80 -7.04 14.81
CA ALA A 61 -17.63 -7.00 13.35
C ALA A 61 -17.40 -8.39 12.75
N LEU A 62 -16.78 -9.29 13.51
CA LEU A 62 -16.45 -10.65 13.07
C LEU A 62 -17.68 -11.58 13.03
N THR A 63 -18.77 -11.23 13.70
CA THR A 63 -19.99 -12.02 13.71
C THR A 63 -20.96 -11.67 12.57
N TYR A 64 -20.82 -10.48 11.97
CA TYR A 64 -21.86 -9.97 11.06
C TYR A 64 -21.63 -10.27 9.58
N SER A 65 -20.44 -10.27 9.11
CA SER A 65 -20.06 -10.72 7.76
C SER A 65 -18.55 -10.77 7.68
N SER A 66 -17.98 -11.86 8.11
CA SER A 66 -16.54 -11.94 8.09
C SER A 66 -16.05 -12.16 6.66
N PRO A 67 -15.52 -11.16 5.96
CA PRO A 67 -14.68 -11.41 4.81
C PRO A 67 -13.44 -12.23 5.21
N LEU A 68 -13.22 -12.41 6.50
CA LEU A 68 -12.05 -13.06 7.09
C LEU A 68 -12.30 -14.52 7.48
N GLY A 69 -13.50 -15.04 7.29
CA GLY A 69 -13.83 -16.47 7.27
C GLY A 69 -13.78 -17.23 8.62
N ASP A 70 -13.32 -16.65 9.70
CA ASP A 70 -13.08 -17.35 10.97
C ASP A 70 -13.91 -16.78 12.12
N LYS A 71 -14.58 -17.66 12.86
CA LYS A 71 -15.58 -17.30 13.85
C LYS A 71 -15.06 -17.10 15.28
N ASP A 72 -13.82 -17.48 15.58
CA ASP A 72 -13.38 -17.73 16.95
C ASP A 72 -12.17 -16.92 17.41
N VAL A 73 -11.85 -15.76 16.82
CA VAL A 73 -10.67 -15.01 17.22
C VAL A 73 -11.07 -13.77 18.03
N ASP A 74 -10.72 -13.79 19.30
CA ASP A 74 -10.72 -12.62 20.16
C ASP A 74 -9.64 -11.64 19.69
N GLY A 75 -10.08 -10.49 19.20
CA GLY A 75 -9.18 -9.42 18.78
C GLY A 75 -8.34 -9.81 17.58
N ARG A 76 -8.84 -9.53 16.38
CA ARG A 76 -8.06 -9.69 15.15
C ARG A 76 -7.31 -8.42 14.85
N SER A 77 -6.02 -8.57 14.64
CA SER A 77 -5.16 -7.45 14.26
C SER A 77 -4.34 -7.77 13.02
N ASN A 78 -4.05 -6.73 12.27
CA ASN A 78 -3.19 -6.76 11.11
C ASN A 78 -2.25 -5.55 11.13
N ASN A 79 -0.99 -5.79 10.81
CA ASN A 79 -0.01 -4.80 10.45
C ASN A 79 0.39 -5.02 9.00
N ILE A 80 0.14 -4.06 8.13
CA ILE A 80 0.67 -4.06 6.77
C ILE A 80 1.48 -2.80 6.54
N TRP A 81 2.68 -2.94 6.02
CA TRP A 81 3.59 -1.84 5.77
C TRP A 81 4.40 -2.06 4.51
N ALA A 82 4.85 -0.97 3.94
CA ALA A 82 5.72 -0.98 2.77
C ALA A 82 6.79 0.09 2.87
N ILE A 83 7.94 -0.20 2.26
CA ILE A 83 9.00 0.76 2.00
C ILE A 83 9.32 0.73 0.51
N SER A 84 9.47 1.90 -0.09
CA SER A 84 9.90 2.01 -1.47
C SER A 84 11.04 3.01 -1.63
N GLY A 85 11.91 2.72 -2.62
CA GLY A 85 12.95 3.62 -3.07
C GLY A 85 12.79 3.89 -4.56
N SER A 86 12.79 5.16 -4.97
CA SER A 86 12.71 5.52 -6.38
C SER A 86 13.80 6.48 -6.79
N TYR A 87 14.38 6.23 -7.97
CA TYR A 87 15.33 7.11 -8.64
C TYR A 87 14.67 7.77 -9.83
N ASN A 88 14.71 9.10 -9.86
CA ASN A 88 14.15 9.90 -10.95
C ASN A 88 15.28 10.64 -11.65
N THR A 89 15.34 10.55 -12.96
CA THR A 89 16.32 11.28 -13.79
C THR A 89 15.74 11.60 -15.16
N GLY A 90 15.71 12.89 -15.52
CA GLY A 90 15.07 13.34 -16.76
C GLY A 90 13.61 12.87 -16.84
N ALA A 91 13.28 12.15 -17.93
CA ALA A 91 11.95 11.60 -18.17
C ALA A 91 11.69 10.26 -17.46
N HIS A 92 12.68 9.68 -16.80
CA HIS A 92 12.66 8.30 -16.33
C HIS A 92 12.56 8.20 -14.82
N LYS A 93 11.80 7.19 -14.36
CA LYS A 93 11.71 6.79 -12.95
C LYS A 93 11.82 5.27 -12.84
N VAL A 94 12.68 4.81 -11.94
CA VAL A 94 12.71 3.40 -11.49
C VAL A 94 12.34 3.37 -10.02
N MET A 95 11.51 2.44 -9.61
CA MET A 95 11.13 2.21 -8.21
C MET A 95 11.26 0.74 -7.86
N LEU A 96 11.77 0.49 -6.66
CA LEU A 96 11.72 -0.79 -5.97
C LEU A 96 10.90 -0.63 -4.71
N ALA A 97 10.06 -1.60 -4.40
CA ALA A 97 9.28 -1.62 -3.17
C ALA A 97 9.27 -3.01 -2.53
N TYR A 98 9.17 -3.02 -1.21
CA TYR A 98 8.91 -4.19 -0.40
C TYR A 98 7.70 -3.91 0.49
N GLN A 99 6.81 -4.89 0.60
CA GLN A 99 5.61 -4.83 1.44
C GLN A 99 5.47 -6.10 2.24
N GLN A 100 4.96 -6.00 3.45
CA GLN A 100 4.70 -7.14 4.32
C GLN A 100 3.42 -6.92 5.13
N SER A 101 2.60 -7.97 5.18
CA SER A 101 1.42 -8.09 6.04
C SER A 101 1.73 -9.08 7.17
N THR A 102 1.40 -8.74 8.40
CA THR A 102 1.59 -9.58 9.59
C THR A 102 0.41 -9.43 10.53
N GLY A 103 0.21 -10.42 11.39
CA GLY A 103 -0.89 -10.45 12.35
C GLY A 103 -1.64 -11.77 12.30
N ASN A 104 -2.78 -11.85 12.94
CA ASN A 104 -3.60 -13.06 12.92
C ASN A 104 -4.68 -13.03 11.82
N THR A 105 -4.65 -12.01 10.96
CA THR A 105 -5.48 -11.91 9.76
C THR A 105 -4.74 -11.12 8.68
N GLY A 106 -5.19 -11.21 7.41
CA GLY A 106 -4.80 -10.28 6.34
C GLY A 106 -5.43 -8.90 6.53
N TYR A 107 -4.97 -7.93 5.74
CA TYR A 107 -5.61 -6.62 5.71
C TYR A 107 -6.98 -6.72 5.02
N ALA A 108 -8.00 -6.19 5.65
CA ALA A 108 -9.32 -6.06 5.06
C ALA A 108 -9.79 -4.60 5.17
N TYR A 109 -10.49 -4.14 4.15
CA TYR A 109 -10.89 -2.73 4.03
C TYR A 109 -11.91 -2.31 5.10
N GLY A 110 -12.73 -3.24 5.56
CA GLY A 110 -13.85 -2.96 6.42
C GLY A 110 -15.12 -2.60 5.65
N GLU A 111 -16.13 -2.17 6.35
CA GLU A 111 -17.33 -1.64 5.73
C GLU A 111 -17.01 -0.27 5.14
N ASN A 112 -17.20 -0.17 3.85
CA ASN A 112 -17.04 1.08 3.12
C ASN A 112 -18.40 1.47 2.53
N ALA A 113 -19.03 2.45 3.14
CA ALA A 113 -20.35 2.92 2.76
C ALA A 113 -20.40 3.41 1.30
N ASP A 114 -19.27 3.86 0.75
CA ASP A 114 -19.17 4.43 -0.58
C ASP A 114 -18.80 3.41 -1.66
N GLY A 115 -18.53 2.16 -1.26
CA GLY A 115 -18.08 1.11 -2.17
C GLY A 115 -16.67 1.30 -2.72
N PHE A 116 -15.93 2.30 -2.28
CA PHE A 116 -14.53 2.52 -2.62
C PHE A 116 -13.63 1.86 -1.57
N GLN A 117 -12.77 0.99 -2.06
CA GLN A 117 -11.75 0.34 -1.26
C GLN A 117 -10.40 0.83 -1.76
N SER A 118 -9.62 1.41 -0.86
CA SER A 118 -8.31 1.96 -1.20
C SER A 118 -7.30 1.60 -0.14
N ILE A 119 -6.10 1.26 -0.59
CA ILE A 119 -4.94 1.08 0.25
C ILE A 119 -3.80 1.95 -0.32
N TYR A 120 -3.19 2.76 0.53
CA TYR A 120 -2.11 3.66 0.11
C TYR A 120 -0.75 3.01 0.33
N LEU A 121 -0.53 1.91 -0.39
CA LEU A 121 0.72 1.15 -0.42
C LEU A 121 1.18 0.99 -1.87
N PRO A 122 2.50 0.88 -2.12
CA PRO A 122 3.04 0.85 -3.49
C PRO A 122 2.65 -0.41 -4.27
N ASN A 123 2.51 -1.56 -3.60
CA ASN A 123 2.21 -2.85 -4.24
C ASN A 123 0.71 -3.08 -4.40
N SER A 124 -0.01 -2.09 -4.90
CA SER A 124 -1.47 -2.14 -5.05
C SER A 124 -1.87 -1.69 -6.44
N TYR A 125 -2.32 -2.65 -7.25
CA TYR A 125 -2.85 -2.43 -8.59
C TYR A 125 -4.19 -3.17 -8.76
N LEU A 126 -4.19 -4.39 -9.31
CA LEU A 126 -5.37 -5.25 -9.33
C LEU A 126 -5.45 -6.06 -8.03
N SER A 127 -4.34 -6.70 -7.64
CA SER A 127 -4.16 -7.24 -6.29
C SER A 127 -3.50 -6.19 -5.40
N ASP A 128 -3.78 -6.26 -4.09
CA ASP A 128 -3.18 -5.38 -3.08
C ASP A 128 -2.06 -6.07 -2.30
N PHE A 129 -1.80 -7.34 -2.58
CA PHE A 129 -0.76 -8.14 -1.90
C PHE A 129 -0.85 -8.00 -0.37
N ASN A 130 -2.07 -8.19 0.15
CA ASN A 130 -2.45 -7.89 1.52
C ASN A 130 -2.92 -9.12 2.30
N GLY A 131 -2.65 -10.30 1.80
CA GLY A 131 -2.98 -11.57 2.45
C GLY A 131 -2.31 -11.71 3.82
N ARG A 132 -2.78 -12.67 4.62
CA ARG A 132 -2.16 -12.96 5.90
C ARG A 132 -0.73 -13.50 5.69
N ASP A 133 0.22 -12.95 6.45
CA ASP A 133 1.66 -13.25 6.43
C ASP A 133 2.36 -12.97 5.08
N GLU A 134 1.63 -12.43 4.12
CA GLU A 134 2.13 -12.13 2.79
C GLU A 134 3.27 -11.12 2.79
N LYS A 135 4.27 -11.43 1.98
CA LYS A 135 5.37 -10.54 1.61
C LYS A 135 5.34 -10.31 0.12
N SER A 136 5.65 -9.11 -0.31
CA SER A 136 5.74 -8.81 -1.74
C SER A 136 6.86 -7.85 -2.09
N VAL A 137 7.35 -7.98 -3.32
CA VAL A 137 8.33 -7.06 -3.91
C VAL A 137 7.80 -6.54 -5.23
N GLN A 138 8.16 -5.30 -5.54
CA GLN A 138 7.81 -4.65 -6.79
C GLN A 138 9.05 -4.05 -7.46
N VAL A 139 9.10 -4.16 -8.78
CA VAL A 139 9.91 -3.32 -9.63
C VAL A 139 9.00 -2.54 -10.58
N GLN A 140 9.18 -1.23 -10.64
CA GLN A 140 8.40 -0.35 -11.52
C GLN A 140 9.34 0.51 -12.36
N TYR A 141 8.97 0.69 -13.62
CA TYR A 141 9.58 1.68 -14.50
C TYR A 141 8.51 2.60 -15.05
N SER A 142 8.77 3.90 -15.02
CA SER A 142 7.90 4.90 -15.62
C SER A 142 8.71 5.84 -16.49
N VAL A 143 8.11 6.29 -17.60
CA VAL A 143 8.72 7.24 -18.52
C VAL A 143 7.69 8.29 -18.94
N ASP A 144 8.12 9.56 -18.88
CA ASP A 144 7.41 10.66 -19.52
C ASP A 144 7.81 10.71 -21.01
N LEU A 145 6.86 10.37 -21.87
CA LEU A 145 7.03 10.36 -23.31
C LEU A 145 6.74 11.71 -23.97
N GLY A 146 6.43 12.74 -23.14
CA GLY A 146 6.06 14.05 -23.60
C GLY A 146 7.06 14.73 -24.54
N GLN A 147 8.34 14.52 -24.27
CA GLN A 147 9.41 15.08 -25.10
C GLN A 147 9.84 14.16 -26.27
N TYR A 148 9.36 12.92 -26.33
CA TYR A 148 9.74 11.95 -27.36
C TYR A 148 8.63 11.73 -28.39
N VAL A 149 7.36 11.82 -27.96
CA VAL A 149 6.21 11.47 -28.80
C VAL A 149 5.20 12.63 -28.81
N THR A 150 4.56 12.91 -27.69
CA THR A 150 3.56 14.01 -27.59
C THR A 150 3.43 14.44 -26.12
N PRO A 151 3.32 15.78 -25.86
CA PRO A 151 3.14 16.28 -24.51
C PRO A 151 1.97 15.63 -23.79
N GLY A 152 2.15 15.27 -22.51
CA GLY A 152 1.15 14.61 -21.67
C GLY A 152 1.13 13.09 -21.76
N LEU A 153 1.82 12.48 -22.74
CA LEU A 153 1.92 11.02 -22.83
C LEU A 153 2.93 10.46 -21.83
N SER A 154 2.52 9.44 -21.08
CA SER A 154 3.41 8.70 -20.18
C SER A 154 3.09 7.21 -20.20
N TRP A 155 4.09 6.40 -19.86
CA TRP A 155 3.94 4.96 -19.72
C TRP A 155 4.55 4.49 -18.40
N THR A 156 3.85 3.59 -17.73
CA THR A 156 4.31 2.92 -16.52
C THR A 156 4.13 1.42 -16.68
N SER A 157 5.16 0.67 -16.33
CA SER A 157 5.11 -0.79 -16.23
C SER A 157 5.62 -1.23 -14.86
N ALA A 158 4.96 -2.19 -14.25
CA ALA A 158 5.36 -2.76 -12.98
C ALA A 158 5.19 -4.27 -12.97
N TYR A 159 6.05 -4.95 -12.23
CA TYR A 159 5.93 -6.34 -11.86
C TYR A 159 5.93 -6.45 -10.35
N VAL A 160 4.92 -7.15 -9.81
CA VAL A 160 4.79 -7.43 -8.38
C VAL A 160 4.76 -8.94 -8.19
N TYR A 161 5.47 -9.41 -7.17
CA TYR A 161 5.50 -10.82 -6.77
C TYR A 161 5.29 -10.94 -5.27
N GLY A 162 4.30 -11.75 -4.87
CA GLY A 162 3.92 -12.06 -3.50
C GLY A 162 4.18 -13.53 -3.14
N TRP A 163 4.54 -13.78 -1.90
CA TRP A 163 4.81 -15.11 -1.36
C TRP A 163 4.49 -15.18 0.13
N ASP A 164 4.57 -16.39 0.69
CA ASP A 164 4.24 -16.71 2.09
C ASP A 164 2.79 -16.36 2.47
N ILE A 165 1.86 -16.44 1.51
CA ILE A 165 0.45 -16.12 1.76
C ILE A 165 -0.17 -17.29 2.53
N ASP A 166 -0.65 -17.02 3.76
CA ASP A 166 -1.37 -17.99 4.56
C ASP A 166 -2.86 -17.99 4.19
N THR A 167 -3.30 -19.06 3.57
CA THR A 167 -4.69 -19.29 3.16
C THR A 167 -5.29 -20.46 3.96
N ALA A 168 -6.58 -20.68 3.81
CA ALA A 168 -7.25 -21.82 4.46
C ALA A 168 -6.71 -23.21 4.02
N THR A 169 -6.06 -23.28 2.86
CA THR A 169 -5.61 -24.55 2.25
C THR A 169 -4.11 -24.63 1.98
N ASP A 170 -3.40 -23.50 2.02
CA ASP A 170 -1.97 -23.41 1.75
C ASP A 170 -1.35 -22.30 2.57
N SER A 171 -0.28 -22.59 3.29
CA SER A 171 0.47 -21.60 4.10
C SER A 171 1.62 -20.94 3.33
N ASN A 172 1.86 -21.31 2.08
CA ASN A 172 2.92 -20.78 1.23
C ASN A 172 2.41 -20.41 -0.17
N ALA A 173 1.17 -19.97 -0.26
CA ALA A 173 0.60 -19.52 -1.52
C ALA A 173 1.37 -18.32 -2.07
N LYS A 174 1.28 -18.11 -3.38
CA LYS A 174 2.01 -17.09 -4.11
C LYS A 174 1.08 -16.42 -5.11
N GLU A 175 1.34 -15.15 -5.37
CA GLU A 175 0.68 -14.43 -6.45
C GLU A 175 1.66 -13.53 -7.22
N SER A 176 1.31 -13.13 -8.41
CA SER A 176 2.11 -12.16 -9.17
C SER A 176 1.24 -11.38 -10.13
N GLU A 177 1.65 -10.16 -10.40
CA GLU A 177 0.94 -9.26 -11.30
C GLU A 177 1.91 -8.50 -12.21
N ILE A 178 1.52 -8.32 -13.47
CA ILE A 178 2.15 -7.40 -14.41
C ILE A 178 1.16 -6.27 -14.69
N PHE A 179 1.54 -5.07 -14.34
CA PHE A 179 0.76 -3.87 -14.61
C PHE A 179 1.37 -3.05 -15.73
N ASN A 180 0.53 -2.55 -16.64
CA ASN A 180 0.92 -1.60 -17.67
C ASN A 180 -0.13 -0.50 -17.79
N GLN A 181 0.31 0.74 -17.78
CA GLN A 181 -0.56 1.90 -17.94
C GLN A 181 0.04 2.90 -18.91
N VAL A 182 -0.76 3.33 -19.87
CA VAL A 182 -0.47 4.49 -20.71
C VAL A 182 -1.46 5.59 -20.34
N LYS A 183 -0.97 6.77 -20.08
CA LYS A 183 -1.77 7.98 -19.83
C LYS A 183 -1.45 9.03 -20.88
N TYR A 184 -2.51 9.71 -21.34
CA TYR A 184 -2.44 10.85 -22.25
C TYR A 184 -3.34 11.96 -21.73
#